data_273d05c656d835bf60ceb7f8ba134205
#
_entry.id   273d05c656d835bf60ceb7f8ba134205
#
_cell.length_a   1.000
_cell.length_b   1.000
_cell.length_c   1.000
_cell.angle_alpha   90.00
_cell.angle_beta   90.00
_cell.angle_gamma   90.00
#
_symmetry.space_group_name_H-M   'P 1'
#
loop_
_entity.id
_entity.type
_entity.pdbx_description
1 polymer ?
#
loop_
_entity_poly.entity_id
_entity_poly.type
_entity_poly.pdbx_seq_one_letter_code
_entity_poly.pdbx_strand_id
1 'polypeptide(L)'
;MSRDWILSSFGPKTALCVMAAEPEYGPALRARIRPLITGVGPVEAAAGVAHALALLQAEGALPDLIVSLGSAGSRTLDHARVYRVASVSYRDMDASVLGFPRGETPFPRIPAVLPLAEGPAALPTARLATGASVVSGAAYDSVGADMVDMETFAVVRAAARFGVAVLGLRGVSDGRAELTELSHWTDALAEIDLRLAEALDLLHDHFTPAVTEPA
;
A
#
# COMPACT_ATOMS: atom_id res chain seq x y z
N MET A 1 -13.73 -20.57 -10.54
CA MET A 1 -12.36 -20.17 -10.88
C MET A 1 -11.52 -20.30 -9.62
N SER A 2 -10.37 -21.01 -9.65
CA SER A 2 -9.46 -21.02 -8.51
C SER A 2 -8.86 -19.63 -8.38
N ARG A 3 -8.77 -19.14 -7.14
CA ARG A 3 -8.12 -17.86 -6.86
C ARG A 3 -6.63 -18.12 -6.70
N ASP A 4 -5.80 -17.25 -7.29
CA ASP A 4 -4.35 -17.32 -7.14
C ASP A 4 -3.85 -16.67 -5.83
N TRP A 5 -4.75 -15.99 -5.08
CA TRP A 5 -4.51 -15.35 -3.79
C TRP A 5 -5.35 -15.97 -2.68
N ILE A 6 -4.91 -15.83 -1.43
CA ILE A 6 -5.61 -16.30 -0.22
C ILE A 6 -5.58 -15.23 0.88
N LEU A 7 -6.55 -15.30 1.80
CA LEU A 7 -6.49 -14.49 3.01
C LEU A 7 -5.37 -15.00 3.92
N SER A 8 -4.60 -14.07 4.45
CA SER A 8 -3.54 -14.34 5.43
C SER A 8 -4.05 -14.03 6.84
N SER A 9 -3.49 -14.70 7.86
CA SER A 9 -3.83 -14.45 9.26
C SER A 9 -2.69 -13.73 9.97
N PHE A 10 -3.03 -12.65 10.65
CA PHE A 10 -2.14 -11.88 11.52
C PHE A 10 -2.72 -11.87 12.94
N GLY A 11 -2.27 -12.78 13.80
CA GLY A 11 -2.94 -13.07 15.05
C GLY A 11 -4.41 -13.48 14.79
N PRO A 12 -5.39 -12.88 15.48
CA PRO A 12 -6.82 -13.14 15.26
C PRO A 12 -7.41 -12.45 14.01
N LYS A 13 -6.64 -11.59 13.33
CA LYS A 13 -7.12 -10.83 12.16
C LYS A 13 -6.89 -11.57 10.86
N THR A 14 -7.89 -11.53 9.98
CA THR A 14 -7.75 -11.96 8.58
C THR A 14 -7.47 -10.76 7.68
N ALA A 15 -6.56 -10.91 6.74
CA ALA A 15 -6.18 -9.84 5.82
C ALA A 15 -6.09 -10.31 4.36
N LEU A 16 -6.53 -9.44 3.45
CA LEU A 16 -6.19 -9.54 2.04
C LEU A 16 -4.89 -8.75 1.81
N CYS A 17 -3.80 -9.46 1.53
CA CYS A 17 -2.56 -8.82 1.09
C CYS A 17 -2.68 -8.43 -0.38
N VAL A 18 -2.27 -7.20 -0.73
CA VAL A 18 -2.39 -6.63 -2.08
C VAL A 18 -1.04 -6.06 -2.51
N MET A 19 -0.58 -6.45 -3.69
CA MET A 19 0.64 -5.94 -4.34
C MET A 19 0.35 -5.58 -5.80
N ALA A 20 1.17 -4.70 -6.38
CA ALA A 20 0.99 -4.26 -7.75
C ALA A 20 1.57 -5.23 -8.77
N ALA A 21 2.78 -5.72 -8.54
CA ALA A 21 3.56 -6.41 -9.56
C ALA A 21 4.32 -7.62 -9.01
N GLU A 22 4.39 -8.69 -9.82
CA GLU A 22 5.13 -9.91 -9.50
C GLU A 22 6.62 -9.69 -9.14
N PRO A 23 7.37 -8.77 -9.77
CA PRO A 23 8.76 -8.52 -9.38
C PRO A 23 8.95 -8.07 -7.93
N GLU A 24 7.94 -7.48 -7.29
CA GLU A 24 7.99 -7.06 -5.88
C GLU A 24 7.74 -8.23 -4.90
N TYR A 25 7.20 -9.34 -5.40
CA TYR A 25 6.81 -10.51 -4.62
C TYR A 25 7.92 -11.56 -4.64
N GLY A 26 8.94 -11.36 -3.82
CA GLY A 26 10.12 -12.21 -3.74
C GLY A 26 9.97 -13.41 -2.80
N PRO A 27 11.06 -14.19 -2.60
CA PRO A 27 11.03 -15.43 -1.83
C PRO A 27 10.61 -15.26 -0.36
N ALA A 28 10.99 -14.15 0.29
CA ALA A 28 10.68 -13.92 1.70
C ALA A 28 9.18 -13.66 1.92
N LEU A 29 8.55 -12.88 1.05
CA LEU A 29 7.10 -12.67 1.05
C LEU A 29 6.34 -13.94 0.62
N ARG A 30 6.85 -14.71 -0.37
CA ARG A 30 6.26 -15.98 -0.81
C ARG A 30 6.18 -17.03 0.30
N ALA A 31 7.09 -16.97 1.26
CA ALA A 31 7.08 -17.84 2.44
C ALA A 31 5.96 -17.47 3.45
N ARG A 32 5.35 -16.29 3.35
CA ARG A 32 4.41 -15.75 4.36
C ARG A 32 2.99 -15.51 3.84
N ILE A 33 2.85 -15.07 2.60
CA ILE A 33 1.57 -14.62 2.03
C ILE A 33 1.37 -15.13 0.60
N ARG A 34 0.13 -15.08 0.13
CA ARG A 34 -0.25 -15.19 -1.29
C ARG A 34 -1.13 -14.00 -1.66
N PRO A 35 -0.51 -12.88 -2.09
CA PRO A 35 -1.22 -11.63 -2.29
C PRO A 35 -2.09 -11.65 -3.55
N LEU A 36 -3.08 -10.77 -3.59
CA LEU A 36 -3.70 -10.34 -4.83
C LEU A 36 -2.71 -9.45 -5.59
N ILE A 37 -2.27 -9.88 -6.76
CA ILE A 37 -1.50 -9.05 -7.69
C ILE A 37 -2.49 -8.32 -8.57
N THR A 38 -2.55 -6.99 -8.45
CA THR A 38 -3.57 -6.18 -9.14
C THR A 38 -3.18 -5.74 -10.54
N GLY A 39 -1.89 -5.63 -10.82
CA GLY A 39 -1.33 -4.81 -11.90
C GLY A 39 -0.98 -3.40 -11.41
N VAL A 40 -0.17 -2.70 -12.21
CA VAL A 40 0.38 -1.38 -11.89
C VAL A 40 -0.64 -0.28 -12.22
N GLY A 41 -0.76 0.69 -11.34
CA GLY A 41 -1.55 1.89 -11.53
C GLY A 41 -2.91 1.89 -10.83
N PRO A 42 -3.51 3.09 -10.65
CA PRO A 42 -4.70 3.27 -9.82
C PRO A 42 -5.92 2.54 -10.36
N VAL A 43 -6.04 2.38 -11.67
CA VAL A 43 -7.19 1.74 -12.32
C VAL A 43 -7.19 0.23 -12.03
N GLU A 44 -6.05 -0.42 -12.28
CA GLU A 44 -5.90 -1.86 -12.06
C GLU A 44 -6.05 -2.21 -10.58
N ALA A 45 -5.44 -1.40 -9.70
CA ALA A 45 -5.55 -1.58 -8.26
C ALA A 45 -7.00 -1.46 -7.78
N ALA A 46 -7.75 -0.43 -8.22
CA ALA A 46 -9.15 -0.26 -7.85
C ALA A 46 -10.03 -1.41 -8.35
N ALA A 47 -9.87 -1.80 -9.63
CA ALA A 47 -10.65 -2.86 -10.25
C ALA A 47 -10.37 -4.22 -9.61
N GLY A 48 -9.10 -4.57 -9.41
CA GLY A 48 -8.69 -5.83 -8.80
C GLY A 48 -9.17 -5.97 -7.36
N VAL A 49 -8.97 -4.95 -6.52
CA VAL A 49 -9.40 -4.97 -5.12
C VAL A 49 -10.93 -4.99 -5.02
N ALA A 50 -11.65 -4.18 -5.81
CA ALA A 50 -13.11 -4.16 -5.78
C ALA A 50 -13.70 -5.52 -6.20
N HIS A 51 -13.13 -6.15 -7.23
CA HIS A 51 -13.54 -7.49 -7.67
C HIS A 51 -13.29 -8.54 -6.57
N ALA A 52 -12.10 -8.56 -5.97
CA ALA A 52 -11.76 -9.52 -4.92
C ALA A 52 -12.68 -9.38 -3.70
N LEU A 53 -12.92 -8.13 -3.25
CA LEU A 53 -13.80 -7.87 -2.11
C LEU A 53 -15.27 -8.22 -2.42
N ALA A 54 -15.74 -8.01 -3.65
CA ALA A 54 -17.09 -8.41 -4.06
C ALA A 54 -17.27 -9.93 -3.99
N LEU A 55 -16.27 -10.71 -4.44
CA LEU A 55 -16.29 -12.17 -4.31
C LEU A 55 -16.32 -12.61 -2.85
N LEU A 56 -15.44 -12.02 -2.01
CA LEU A 56 -15.38 -12.33 -0.59
C LEU A 56 -16.67 -11.94 0.14
N GLN A 57 -17.28 -10.81 -0.21
CA GLN A 57 -18.57 -10.39 0.34
C GLN A 57 -19.70 -11.39 0.00
N ALA A 58 -19.73 -11.87 -1.26
CA ALA A 58 -20.72 -12.86 -1.69
C ALA A 58 -20.57 -14.20 -0.95
N GLU A 59 -19.37 -14.52 -0.48
CA GLU A 59 -19.04 -15.70 0.32
C GLU A 59 -19.22 -15.49 1.84
N GLY A 60 -19.52 -14.26 2.29
CA GLY A 60 -19.55 -13.90 3.71
C GLY A 60 -18.18 -13.91 4.39
N ALA A 61 -17.10 -13.73 3.61
CA ALA A 61 -15.70 -13.89 4.04
C ALA A 61 -14.86 -12.61 3.87
N LEU A 62 -15.48 -11.43 4.06
CA LEU A 62 -14.72 -10.17 4.02
C LEU A 62 -13.59 -10.20 5.05
N PRO A 63 -12.38 -9.74 4.69
CA PRO A 63 -11.27 -9.67 5.62
C PRO A 63 -11.47 -8.54 6.64
N ASP A 64 -10.82 -8.64 7.79
CA ASP A 64 -10.78 -7.56 8.79
C ASP A 64 -10.03 -6.33 8.28
N LEU A 65 -9.02 -6.53 7.41
CA LEU A 65 -8.23 -5.46 6.82
C LEU A 65 -7.64 -5.86 5.48
N ILE A 66 -7.19 -4.87 4.71
CA ILE A 66 -6.27 -5.04 3.60
C ILE A 66 -4.88 -4.63 4.06
N VAL A 67 -3.85 -5.43 3.71
CA VAL A 67 -2.44 -5.04 3.82
C VAL A 67 -1.93 -4.74 2.42
N SER A 68 -1.76 -3.45 2.09
CA SER A 68 -1.19 -2.98 0.82
C SER A 68 0.32 -2.92 0.94
N LEU A 69 1.03 -3.76 0.17
CA LEU A 69 2.48 -3.92 0.20
C LEU A 69 3.10 -3.54 -1.14
N GLY A 70 4.34 -3.06 -1.12
CA GLY A 70 5.11 -2.82 -2.34
C GLY A 70 6.21 -1.81 -2.14
N SER A 71 6.81 -1.40 -3.25
CA SER A 71 7.84 -0.35 -3.29
C SER A 71 7.23 1.06 -3.32
N ALA A 72 8.04 2.05 -3.03
CA ALA A 72 7.73 3.47 -3.19
C ALA A 72 9.00 4.27 -3.49
N GLY A 73 8.84 5.33 -4.28
CA GLY A 73 9.91 6.30 -4.51
C GLY A 73 9.96 7.38 -3.43
N SER A 74 11.15 7.78 -3.01
CA SER A 74 11.35 8.90 -2.09
C SER A 74 12.72 9.55 -2.25
N ARG A 75 12.77 10.89 -2.26
CA ARG A 75 14.05 11.64 -2.25
C ARG A 75 14.70 11.75 -0.88
N THR A 76 13.92 11.66 0.18
CA THR A 76 14.34 12.05 1.54
C THR A 76 14.37 10.91 2.53
N LEU A 77 13.60 9.85 2.31
CA LEU A 77 13.55 8.70 3.19
C LEU A 77 14.71 7.74 2.93
N ASP A 78 15.00 6.89 3.91
CA ASP A 78 16.06 5.91 3.82
C ASP A 78 15.73 4.83 2.80
N HIS A 79 16.67 4.58 1.89
CA HIS A 79 16.58 3.54 0.87
C HIS A 79 16.52 2.14 1.50
N ALA A 80 15.79 1.23 0.88
CA ALA A 80 15.53 -0.14 1.35
C ALA A 80 14.87 -0.23 2.74
N ARG A 81 14.45 0.87 3.36
CA ARG A 81 13.71 0.88 4.61
C ARG A 81 12.22 0.81 4.37
N VAL A 82 11.50 0.06 5.22
CA VAL A 82 10.04 -0.03 5.19
C VAL A 82 9.42 1.03 6.10
N TYR A 83 8.41 1.70 5.56
CA TYR A 83 7.58 2.68 6.26
C TYR A 83 6.12 2.23 6.25
N ARG A 84 5.45 2.45 7.38
CA ARG A 84 4.00 2.37 7.47
C ARG A 84 3.39 3.66 6.91
N VAL A 85 2.41 3.51 6.03
CA VAL A 85 1.72 4.66 5.43
C VAL A 85 0.77 5.27 6.45
N ALA A 86 1.05 6.49 6.91
CA ALA A 86 0.18 7.23 7.83
C ALA A 86 -1.06 7.79 7.12
N SER A 87 -0.87 8.31 5.92
CA SER A 87 -1.93 8.88 5.09
C SER A 87 -1.56 8.81 3.62
N VAL A 88 -2.57 8.85 2.75
CA VAL A 88 -2.41 8.85 1.30
C VAL A 88 -3.20 9.98 0.65
N SER A 89 -2.61 10.61 -0.36
CA SER A 89 -3.25 11.58 -1.25
C SER A 89 -3.27 11.08 -2.70
N TYR A 90 -4.20 11.63 -3.51
CA TYR A 90 -4.25 11.35 -4.95
C TYR A 90 -3.69 12.56 -5.71
N ARG A 91 -2.40 12.51 -6.09
CA ARG A 91 -1.67 13.64 -6.69
C ARG A 91 -2.18 14.07 -8.06
N ASP A 92 -2.85 13.16 -8.79
CA ASP A 92 -3.39 13.44 -10.13
C ASP A 92 -4.80 14.05 -10.10
N MET A 93 -5.45 14.12 -8.91
CA MET A 93 -6.78 14.68 -8.76
C MET A 93 -6.71 16.20 -8.67
N ASP A 94 -7.08 16.87 -9.73
CA ASP A 94 -7.13 18.33 -9.77
C ASP A 94 -8.38 18.83 -10.51
N ALA A 95 -9.32 19.31 -9.74
CA ALA A 95 -10.53 19.99 -10.24
C ALA A 95 -10.55 21.47 -9.81
N SER A 96 -9.39 22.07 -9.53
CA SER A 96 -9.26 23.45 -9.04
C SER A 96 -9.76 24.48 -10.02
N VAL A 97 -9.68 24.22 -11.32
CA VAL A 97 -10.27 25.08 -12.36
C VAL A 97 -11.80 25.26 -12.21
N LEU A 98 -12.47 24.31 -11.55
CA LEU A 98 -13.91 24.35 -11.25
C LEU A 98 -14.18 24.85 -9.82
N GLY A 99 -13.18 25.34 -9.09
CA GLY A 99 -13.31 25.88 -7.74
C GLY A 99 -13.24 24.83 -6.62
N PHE A 100 -12.86 23.59 -6.90
CA PHE A 100 -12.64 22.57 -5.88
C PHE A 100 -11.21 22.62 -5.34
N PRO A 101 -10.97 22.29 -4.07
CA PRO A 101 -9.62 22.12 -3.56
C PRO A 101 -8.85 21.04 -4.33
N ARG A 102 -7.59 21.29 -4.62
CA ARG A 102 -6.72 20.29 -5.28
C ARG A 102 -6.64 19.01 -4.44
N GLY A 103 -6.75 17.87 -5.10
CA GLY A 103 -6.77 16.55 -4.45
C GLY A 103 -8.12 16.10 -3.93
N GLU A 104 -9.09 17.01 -3.74
CA GLU A 104 -10.46 16.64 -3.36
C GLU A 104 -11.20 16.09 -4.58
N THR A 105 -11.84 14.91 -4.43
CA THR A 105 -12.73 14.40 -5.47
C THR A 105 -14.09 15.11 -5.37
N PRO A 106 -14.51 15.86 -6.41
CA PRO A 106 -15.78 16.60 -6.42
C PRO A 106 -17.01 15.72 -6.20
N PHE A 107 -18.09 16.33 -5.75
CA PHE A 107 -19.44 15.76 -5.51
C PHE A 107 -19.50 14.73 -4.38
N PRO A 108 -18.84 13.55 -4.41
CA PRO A 108 -18.78 12.70 -3.22
C PRO A 108 -17.93 13.29 -2.10
N ARG A 109 -17.23 14.42 -2.34
CA ARG A 109 -16.41 15.17 -1.40
C ARG A 109 -15.41 14.29 -0.66
N ILE A 110 -14.67 13.48 -1.43
CA ILE A 110 -13.61 12.67 -0.86
C ILE A 110 -12.44 13.59 -0.53
N PRO A 111 -11.99 13.61 0.74
CA PRO A 111 -10.89 14.47 1.16
C PRO A 111 -9.62 14.24 0.34
N ALA A 112 -8.83 15.30 0.15
CA ALA A 112 -7.55 15.23 -0.56
C ALA A 112 -6.54 14.26 0.10
N VAL A 113 -6.67 14.06 1.41
CA VAL A 113 -5.81 13.17 2.21
C VAL A 113 -6.69 12.21 3.01
N LEU A 114 -6.41 10.92 2.90
CA LEU A 114 -7.09 9.85 3.62
C LEU A 114 -6.12 9.21 4.62
N PRO A 115 -6.50 9.03 5.89
CA PRO A 115 -5.70 8.27 6.85
C PRO A 115 -5.76 6.77 6.52
N LEU A 116 -4.71 6.03 6.85
CA LEU A 116 -4.70 4.58 6.84
C LEU A 116 -4.76 4.03 8.25
N ALA A 117 -5.02 2.71 8.36
CA ALA A 117 -5.04 2.01 9.63
C ALA A 117 -3.67 2.06 10.33
N GLU A 118 -3.72 2.11 11.65
CA GLU A 118 -2.53 1.99 12.48
C GLU A 118 -1.99 0.56 12.48
N GLY A 119 -0.71 0.41 12.85
CA GLY A 119 0.00 -0.86 12.89
C GLY A 119 1.19 -0.79 13.84
N PRO A 120 2.18 -1.69 13.69
CA PRO A 120 3.31 -1.79 14.61
C PRO A 120 4.01 -0.46 14.84
N ALA A 121 4.12 -0.05 16.11
CA ALA A 121 4.80 1.19 16.50
C ALA A 121 6.33 1.17 16.21
N ALA A 122 6.90 -0.02 16.04
CA ALA A 122 8.31 -0.20 15.66
C ALA A 122 8.59 0.25 14.21
N LEU A 123 7.58 0.33 13.34
CA LEU A 123 7.74 0.81 11.97
C LEU A 123 7.62 2.34 11.92
N PRO A 124 8.58 3.04 11.31
CA PRO A 124 8.45 4.47 11.07
C PRO A 124 7.27 4.76 10.14
N THR A 125 6.70 5.95 10.24
CA THR A 125 5.56 6.37 9.42
C THR A 125 5.96 7.41 8.39
N ALA A 126 5.27 7.39 7.24
CA ALA A 126 5.44 8.38 6.18
C ALA A 126 4.11 8.68 5.47
N ARG A 127 4.01 9.87 4.89
CA ARG A 127 2.88 10.28 4.04
C ARG A 127 3.15 9.84 2.60
N LEU A 128 2.12 9.36 1.93
CA LEU A 128 2.20 8.83 0.57
C LEU A 128 1.36 9.65 -0.42
N ALA A 129 1.84 9.80 -1.64
CA ALA A 129 1.06 10.36 -2.74
C ALA A 129 0.98 9.35 -3.89
N THR A 130 -0.24 8.89 -4.20
CA THR A 130 -0.51 7.97 -5.31
C THR A 130 -0.79 8.74 -6.59
N GLY A 131 -0.35 8.23 -7.73
CA GLY A 131 -0.70 8.74 -9.06
C GLY A 131 -0.31 7.79 -10.18
N ALA A 132 -0.81 8.03 -11.40
CA ALA A 132 -0.67 7.12 -12.54
C ALA A 132 0.67 7.25 -13.30
N SER A 133 1.61 8.03 -12.79
CA SER A 133 2.91 8.27 -13.44
C SER A 133 4.07 8.04 -12.48
N VAL A 134 5.20 7.60 -13.00
CA VAL A 134 6.47 7.55 -12.28
C VAL A 134 6.91 8.97 -11.95
N VAL A 135 7.39 9.21 -10.73
CA VAL A 135 7.96 10.49 -10.30
C VAL A 135 9.48 10.36 -10.27
N SER A 136 10.19 11.26 -10.95
CA SER A 136 11.64 11.27 -11.00
C SER A 136 12.19 12.70 -11.03
N GLY A 137 13.42 12.90 -10.55
CA GLY A 137 14.12 14.17 -10.60
C GLY A 137 13.32 15.34 -10.04
N ALA A 138 13.22 16.44 -10.77
CA ALA A 138 12.53 17.66 -10.35
C ALA A 138 11.01 17.49 -10.15
N ALA A 139 10.39 16.42 -10.68
CA ALA A 139 8.96 16.18 -10.47
C ALA A 139 8.60 15.99 -8.97
N TYR A 140 9.56 15.55 -8.15
CA TYR A 140 9.36 15.47 -6.69
C TYR A 140 9.10 16.82 -6.02
N ASP A 141 9.50 17.96 -6.61
CA ASP A 141 9.32 19.29 -6.02
C ASP A 141 7.83 19.66 -5.86
N SER A 142 6.97 19.05 -6.67
CA SER A 142 5.52 19.24 -6.61
C SER A 142 4.79 18.21 -5.74
N VAL A 143 5.50 17.21 -5.19
CA VAL A 143 4.90 16.16 -4.36
C VAL A 143 4.81 16.64 -2.92
N GLY A 144 3.59 16.79 -2.42
CA GLY A 144 3.30 17.21 -1.04
C GLY A 144 3.34 16.09 -0.01
N ALA A 145 4.09 14.99 -0.28
CA ALA A 145 4.22 13.82 0.57
C ALA A 145 5.68 13.38 0.69
N ASP A 146 5.95 12.41 1.56
CA ASP A 146 7.30 11.94 1.85
C ASP A 146 7.75 10.85 0.86
N MET A 147 6.79 10.14 0.26
CA MET A 147 7.02 9.08 -0.74
C MET A 147 5.86 9.02 -1.76
N VAL A 148 6.10 8.33 -2.87
CA VAL A 148 5.14 8.18 -3.97
C VAL A 148 4.97 6.71 -4.34
N ASP A 149 3.74 6.35 -4.76
CA ASP A 149 3.42 5.08 -5.40
C ASP A 149 2.40 5.26 -6.52
N MET A 150 1.86 4.16 -7.03
CA MET A 150 0.88 4.19 -8.09
C MET A 150 -0.47 3.53 -7.71
N GLU A 151 -0.66 2.97 -6.50
CA GLU A 151 -1.83 2.13 -6.19
C GLU A 151 -2.56 2.47 -4.90
N THR A 152 -1.87 2.86 -3.82
CA THR A 152 -2.44 2.87 -2.45
C THR A 152 -3.73 3.66 -2.32
N PHE A 153 -3.83 4.83 -2.93
CA PHE A 153 -5.09 5.61 -2.86
C PHE A 153 -6.25 4.84 -3.49
N ALA A 154 -6.02 4.16 -4.61
CA ALA A 154 -7.01 3.37 -5.30
C ALA A 154 -7.46 2.15 -4.47
N VAL A 155 -6.51 1.47 -3.80
CA VAL A 155 -6.79 0.39 -2.85
C VAL A 155 -7.68 0.89 -1.71
N VAL A 156 -7.32 2.03 -1.08
CA VAL A 156 -8.12 2.64 0.00
C VAL A 156 -9.54 2.98 -0.48
N ARG A 157 -9.66 3.51 -1.69
CA ARG A 157 -10.98 3.88 -2.25
C ARG A 157 -11.85 2.66 -2.57
N ALA A 158 -11.25 1.58 -3.09
CA ALA A 158 -11.96 0.32 -3.33
C ALA A 158 -12.41 -0.31 -2.01
N ALA A 159 -11.50 -0.43 -1.04
CA ALA A 159 -11.76 -1.00 0.28
C ALA A 159 -12.88 -0.28 1.05
N ALA A 160 -12.91 1.06 0.96
CA ALA A 160 -13.92 1.88 1.62
C ALA A 160 -15.36 1.60 1.14
N ARG A 161 -15.54 1.03 -0.07
CA ARG A 161 -16.85 0.61 -0.56
C ARG A 161 -17.42 -0.60 0.18
N PHE A 162 -16.55 -1.36 0.84
CA PHE A 162 -16.86 -2.58 1.57
C PHE A 162 -16.70 -2.42 3.09
N GLY A 163 -16.34 -1.20 3.55
CA GLY A 163 -16.09 -0.94 4.96
C GLY A 163 -14.81 -1.60 5.51
N VAL A 164 -13.89 -2.02 4.65
CA VAL A 164 -12.65 -2.69 5.03
C VAL A 164 -11.53 -1.65 5.21
N ALA A 165 -10.84 -1.69 6.35
CA ALA A 165 -9.70 -0.82 6.62
C ALA A 165 -8.47 -1.22 5.78
N VAL A 166 -7.56 -0.26 5.52
CA VAL A 166 -6.31 -0.51 4.79
C VAL A 166 -5.12 -0.10 5.65
N LEU A 167 -4.15 -0.99 5.81
CA LEU A 167 -2.82 -0.73 6.33
C LEU A 167 -1.84 -0.77 5.15
N GLY A 168 -1.00 0.25 5.01
CA GLY A 168 -0.01 0.35 3.94
C GLY A 168 1.41 0.15 4.47
N LEU A 169 2.19 -0.68 3.78
CA LEU A 169 3.62 -0.87 4.01
C LEU A 169 4.37 -0.62 2.71
N ARG A 170 5.35 0.28 2.72
CA ARG A 170 6.14 0.65 1.55
C ARG A 170 7.63 0.60 1.84
N GLY A 171 8.38 -0.17 1.02
CA GLY A 171 9.83 -0.14 1.00
C GLY A 171 10.34 0.91 0.00
N VAL A 172 11.28 1.75 0.41
CA VAL A 172 11.82 2.80 -0.49
C VAL A 172 12.78 2.18 -1.49
N SER A 173 12.41 2.16 -2.77
CA SER A 173 13.19 1.54 -3.85
C SER A 173 14.08 2.52 -4.60
N ASP A 174 13.67 3.79 -4.69
CA ASP A 174 14.24 4.78 -5.60
C ASP A 174 13.95 6.22 -5.17
N GLY A 175 14.31 7.20 -6.00
CA GLY A 175 13.96 8.62 -5.87
C GLY A 175 15.12 9.52 -5.45
N ARG A 176 16.24 8.99 -4.93
CA ARG A 176 17.44 9.79 -4.64
C ARG A 176 18.18 10.22 -5.91
N ALA A 177 18.17 9.34 -6.92
CA ALA A 177 18.69 9.62 -8.25
C ALA A 177 17.54 9.63 -9.27
N GLU A 178 17.79 10.15 -10.46
CA GLU A 178 16.82 10.09 -11.54
C GLU A 178 16.62 8.64 -12.02
N LEU A 179 15.36 8.26 -12.20
CA LEU A 179 14.99 7.00 -12.80
C LEU A 179 15.07 7.13 -14.32
N THR A 180 16.04 6.48 -14.95
CA THR A 180 16.24 6.48 -16.40
C THR A 180 16.11 5.08 -17.01
N GLU A 181 16.13 4.04 -16.18
CA GLU A 181 15.99 2.65 -16.61
C GLU A 181 15.32 1.78 -15.50
N LEU A 182 14.82 0.62 -15.91
CA LEU A 182 14.08 -0.30 -15.04
C LEU A 182 14.93 -0.81 -13.88
N SER A 183 16.22 -1.01 -14.09
CA SER A 183 17.17 -1.50 -13.08
C SER A 183 17.20 -0.60 -11.84
N HIS A 184 17.06 0.72 -12.00
CA HIS A 184 17.04 1.68 -10.89
C HIS A 184 15.91 1.41 -9.89
N TRP A 185 14.83 0.79 -10.32
CA TRP A 185 13.75 0.34 -9.46
C TRP A 185 13.99 -1.08 -8.94
N THR A 186 14.45 -2.01 -9.81
CA THR A 186 14.52 -3.44 -9.47
C THR A 186 15.68 -3.80 -8.55
N ASP A 187 16.76 -3.00 -8.53
CA ASP A 187 17.97 -3.31 -7.76
C ASP A 187 17.72 -3.39 -6.24
N ALA A 188 16.76 -2.64 -5.73
CA ALA A 188 16.40 -2.66 -4.32
C ALA A 188 15.38 -3.75 -3.95
N LEU A 189 14.70 -4.38 -4.92
CA LEU A 189 13.53 -5.23 -4.64
C LEU A 189 13.85 -6.45 -3.79
N ALA A 190 15.04 -7.05 -3.95
CA ALA A 190 15.43 -8.21 -3.15
C ALA A 190 15.58 -7.87 -1.66
N GLU A 191 16.11 -6.69 -1.32
CA GLU A 191 16.20 -6.24 0.06
C GLU A 191 14.84 -5.80 0.58
N ILE A 192 14.03 -5.12 -0.24
CA ILE A 192 12.66 -4.71 0.11
C ILE A 192 11.78 -5.93 0.41
N ASP A 193 11.90 -7.03 -0.35
CA ASP A 193 11.20 -8.28 -0.08
C ASP A 193 11.48 -8.79 1.34
N LEU A 194 12.75 -8.82 1.75
CA LEU A 194 13.15 -9.21 3.10
C LEU A 194 12.57 -8.26 4.16
N ARG A 195 12.69 -6.94 3.95
CA ARG A 195 12.21 -5.93 4.90
C ARG A 195 10.68 -5.89 5.02
N LEU A 196 9.96 -6.10 3.93
CA LEU A 196 8.50 -6.21 3.96
C LEU A 196 8.07 -7.50 4.69
N ALA A 197 8.80 -8.60 4.50
CA ALA A 197 8.55 -9.84 5.23
C ALA A 197 8.77 -9.66 6.74
N GLU A 198 9.84 -8.98 7.18
CA GLU A 198 10.08 -8.61 8.58
C GLU A 198 8.93 -7.71 9.12
N ALA A 199 8.44 -6.77 8.31
CA ALA A 199 7.32 -5.90 8.67
C ALA A 199 6.01 -6.68 8.83
N LEU A 200 5.78 -7.76 8.08
CA LEU A 200 4.65 -8.66 8.26
C LEU A 200 4.76 -9.47 9.55
N ASP A 201 5.97 -9.89 9.94
CA ASP A 201 6.20 -10.56 11.23
C ASP A 201 5.86 -9.61 12.40
N LEU A 202 6.31 -8.35 12.32
CA LEU A 202 5.92 -7.31 13.30
C LEU A 202 4.41 -7.06 13.32
N LEU A 203 3.75 -7.12 12.16
CA LEU A 203 2.29 -6.96 12.07
C LEU A 203 1.55 -8.13 12.73
N HIS A 204 2.07 -9.35 12.57
CA HIS A 204 1.55 -10.53 13.25
C HIS A 204 1.62 -10.38 14.78
N ASP A 205 2.78 -9.95 15.30
CA ASP A 205 3.00 -9.72 16.72
C ASP A 205 2.11 -8.59 17.27
N HIS A 206 1.93 -7.52 16.47
CA HIS A 206 1.08 -6.38 16.84
C HIS A 206 -0.37 -6.79 17.10
N PHE A 207 -0.92 -7.73 16.32
CA PHE A 207 -2.29 -8.21 16.50
C PHE A 207 -2.39 -9.42 17.41
N THR A 208 -1.28 -10.05 17.79
CA THR A 208 -1.29 -11.18 18.73
C THR A 208 -1.28 -10.62 20.15
N PRO A 209 -2.31 -10.91 20.98
CA PRO A 209 -2.33 -10.45 22.37
C PRO A 209 -1.10 -10.97 23.12
N ALA A 210 -0.47 -10.12 23.92
CA ALA A 210 0.55 -10.56 24.86
C ALA A 210 -0.06 -11.62 25.80
N VAL A 211 0.56 -12.78 25.91
CA VAL A 211 0.17 -13.78 26.91
C VAL A 211 0.44 -13.18 28.27
N THR A 212 -0.60 -12.68 28.94
CA THR A 212 -0.51 -12.32 30.36
C THR A 212 -0.43 -13.61 31.13
N GLU A 213 0.75 -13.97 31.69
CA GLU A 213 0.83 -15.03 32.69
C GLU A 213 -0.11 -14.69 33.85
N PRO A 214 -0.94 -15.62 34.30
CA PRO A 214 -1.75 -15.40 35.50
C PRO A 214 -0.80 -15.26 36.68
N ALA A 215 -0.99 -14.19 37.45
CA ALA A 215 -0.25 -13.89 38.68
C ALA A 215 -0.53 -14.93 39.77
#